data_8f8097060ac1aaed1ce41e8e3f7ba8b9
#
_entry.id   8f8097060ac1aaed1ce41e8e3f7ba8b9
#
_cell.length_a   1.000
_cell.length_b   1.000
_cell.length_c   1.000
_cell.angle_alpha   90.00
_cell.angle_beta   90.00
_cell.angle_gamma   90.00
#
_symmetry.space_group_name_H-M   'P 1'
#
loop_
_entity.id
_entity.type
_entity.pdbx_description
1 polymer ?
#
loop_
_entity_poly.entity_id
_entity_poly.type
_entity_poly.pdbx_seq_one_letter_code
_entity_poly.pdbx_strand_id
1 'polypeptide(L)'
;MKKHLVVSVVVLCCMAVAQGNDKPASKQGAAKPATKSAPATHKNAFTPDQIPYGPAPPFVPAGASLAVLEGNPMAATGDYTIRLKMPDGYKVAPHWHPKRENVTVISGSLKVGMGDKFDESKMMSFPATSFAYLDPSMHHYVMASGETVVQIHGVAPVKFNYVDPNDDPSKKKP
;
A
#
# COMPACT_ATOMS: atom_id res chain seq x y z
N MET A 1 -28.39 -1.43 -53.45
CA MET A 1 -29.50 -0.46 -53.23
C MET A 1 -29.95 -0.57 -51.79
N LYS A 2 -29.48 0.27 -50.88
CA LYS A 2 -29.97 0.39 -49.49
C LYS A 2 -30.18 1.87 -49.19
N LYS A 3 -31.43 2.21 -48.86
CA LYS A 3 -31.95 3.55 -48.71
C LYS A 3 -31.55 4.16 -47.38
N HIS A 4 -30.99 5.36 -47.38
CA HIS A 4 -30.75 6.16 -46.20
C HIS A 4 -32.03 6.84 -45.75
N LEU A 5 -32.42 6.65 -44.49
CA LEU A 5 -33.53 7.34 -43.85
C LEU A 5 -32.97 8.53 -43.08
N VAL A 6 -33.29 9.75 -43.58
CA VAL A 6 -32.97 11.00 -42.90
C VAL A 6 -34.15 11.36 -42.00
N VAL A 7 -33.94 11.43 -40.70
CA VAL A 7 -34.92 11.91 -39.72
C VAL A 7 -34.60 13.38 -39.44
N SER A 8 -35.44 14.27 -39.92
CA SER A 8 -35.41 15.70 -39.61
C SER A 8 -36.08 15.94 -38.27
N VAL A 9 -35.33 16.48 -37.29
CA VAL A 9 -35.89 16.97 -36.05
C VAL A 9 -36.20 18.46 -36.19
N VAL A 10 -37.46 18.80 -36.10
CA VAL A 10 -37.97 20.19 -36.07
C VAL A 10 -37.82 20.70 -34.64
N VAL A 11 -36.99 21.73 -34.45
CA VAL A 11 -36.86 22.44 -33.15
C VAL A 11 -37.89 23.55 -33.11
N LEU A 12 -38.90 23.41 -32.25
CA LEU A 12 -39.89 24.42 -31.98
C LEU A 12 -39.36 25.43 -30.97
N CYS A 13 -39.12 26.66 -31.40
CA CYS A 13 -38.63 27.76 -30.56
C CYS A 13 -39.82 28.42 -29.84
N CYS A 14 -40.01 28.18 -28.54
CA CYS A 14 -40.91 28.94 -27.68
C CYS A 14 -40.20 30.14 -27.07
N MET A 15 -40.56 31.33 -27.55
CA MET A 15 -40.16 32.59 -26.88
C MET A 15 -41.04 32.79 -25.65
N ALA A 16 -40.46 32.79 -24.45
CA ALA A 16 -41.07 33.22 -23.22
C ALA A 16 -40.56 34.63 -22.85
N VAL A 17 -41.51 35.55 -22.71
CA VAL A 17 -41.28 36.95 -22.30
C VAL A 17 -40.91 36.95 -20.80
N ALA A 18 -39.76 37.51 -20.47
CA ALA A 18 -39.31 37.68 -19.07
C ALA A 18 -39.93 38.95 -18.50
N GLN A 19 -40.75 38.80 -17.46
CA GLN A 19 -41.13 39.91 -16.56
C GLN A 19 -40.04 40.06 -15.50
N GLY A 20 -39.47 41.25 -15.43
CA GLY A 20 -38.51 41.63 -14.39
C GLY A 20 -39.17 41.70 -13.02
N ASN A 21 -38.54 41.10 -12.05
CA ASN A 21 -38.78 41.29 -10.63
C ASN A 21 -37.46 41.65 -9.95
N ASP A 22 -37.27 42.95 -9.76
CA ASP A 22 -36.15 43.51 -8.99
C ASP A 22 -36.30 43.14 -7.52
N LYS A 23 -35.48 42.20 -7.07
CA LYS A 23 -35.31 41.87 -5.63
C LYS A 23 -33.93 42.38 -5.19
N PRO A 24 -33.83 43.15 -4.10
CA PRO A 24 -32.54 43.75 -3.68
C PRO A 24 -31.54 42.67 -3.27
N ALA A 25 -30.31 42.83 -3.72
CA ALA A 25 -29.18 41.95 -3.42
C ALA A 25 -28.90 41.88 -1.93
N SER A 26 -29.08 40.70 -1.34
CA SER A 26 -28.60 40.42 0.01
C SER A 26 -27.06 40.34 -0.02
N LYS A 27 -26.40 41.13 0.82
CA LYS A 27 -24.96 41.08 1.07
C LYS A 27 -24.57 39.68 1.54
N GLN A 28 -23.92 38.91 0.69
CA GLN A 28 -23.26 37.64 1.10
C GLN A 28 -22.16 38.01 2.12
N GLY A 29 -22.37 37.63 3.35
CA GLY A 29 -21.35 37.66 4.38
C GLY A 29 -20.16 36.79 3.98
N ALA A 30 -18.96 37.35 4.02
CA ALA A 30 -17.73 36.63 3.79
C ALA A 30 -17.64 35.40 4.69
N ALA A 31 -17.57 34.24 4.08
CA ALA A 31 -17.37 32.98 4.81
C ALA A 31 -16.01 33.03 5.52
N LYS A 32 -16.06 32.91 6.86
CA LYS A 32 -14.87 32.80 7.71
C LYS A 32 -14.04 31.61 7.21
N PRO A 33 -12.72 31.73 7.05
CA PRO A 33 -11.88 30.61 6.64
C PRO A 33 -12.09 29.45 7.63
N ALA A 34 -12.44 28.27 7.11
CA ALA A 34 -12.52 27.07 7.91
C ALA A 34 -11.13 26.78 8.47
N THR A 35 -10.95 26.94 9.76
CA THR A 35 -9.78 26.47 10.50
C THR A 35 -9.69 24.97 10.28
N LYS A 36 -8.66 24.48 9.58
CA LYS A 36 -8.32 23.06 9.53
C LYS A 36 -8.14 22.60 10.99
N SER A 37 -9.11 21.87 11.51
CA SER A 37 -8.94 21.16 12.77
C SER A 37 -7.78 20.19 12.60
N ALA A 38 -6.83 20.20 13.54
CA ALA A 38 -5.81 19.17 13.59
C ALA A 38 -6.48 17.79 13.61
N PRO A 39 -5.98 16.79 12.84
CA PRO A 39 -6.56 15.48 12.83
C PRO A 39 -6.55 14.90 14.25
N ALA A 40 -7.69 14.40 14.70
CA ALA A 40 -7.80 13.70 15.97
C ALA A 40 -6.87 12.47 15.90
N THR A 41 -5.87 12.42 16.78
CA THR A 41 -4.98 11.25 16.90
C THR A 41 -5.76 10.13 17.59
N HIS A 42 -6.30 9.21 16.81
CA HIS A 42 -6.86 7.98 17.33
C HIS A 42 -5.71 7.00 17.62
N LYS A 43 -5.67 6.44 18.82
CA LYS A 43 -4.64 5.50 19.26
C LYS A 43 -4.54 4.25 18.35
N ASN A 44 -5.59 3.91 17.65
CA ASN A 44 -5.75 2.69 16.86
C ASN A 44 -6.06 2.99 15.37
N ALA A 45 -5.74 4.19 14.89
CA ALA A 45 -6.00 4.58 13.50
C ALA A 45 -4.87 5.49 12.99
N PHE A 46 -4.44 5.25 11.77
CA PHE A 46 -3.34 5.99 11.13
C PHE A 46 -3.77 6.46 9.75
N THR A 47 -3.67 7.75 9.50
CA THR A 47 -3.66 8.29 8.13
C THR A 47 -2.28 8.07 7.50
N PRO A 48 -2.10 8.14 6.17
CA PRO A 48 -0.82 7.86 5.52
C PRO A 48 0.36 8.68 6.08
N ASP A 49 0.12 9.92 6.45
CA ASP A 49 1.10 10.86 7.01
C ASP A 49 1.43 10.58 8.50
N GLN A 50 0.63 9.75 9.17
CA GLN A 50 0.81 9.39 10.58
C GLN A 50 1.48 8.03 10.76
N ILE A 51 1.80 7.30 9.68
CA ILE A 51 2.45 5.99 9.78
C ILE A 51 3.87 6.17 10.36
N PRO A 52 4.15 5.55 11.53
CA PRO A 52 5.40 5.80 12.27
C PRO A 52 6.56 4.93 11.71
N TYR A 53 7.00 5.21 10.48
CA TYR A 53 8.13 4.50 9.90
C TYR A 53 9.43 4.80 10.66
N GLY A 54 10.16 3.73 10.98
CA GLY A 54 11.50 3.75 11.56
C GLY A 54 12.42 2.76 10.84
N PRO A 55 13.68 2.61 11.33
CA PRO A 55 14.59 1.61 10.77
C PRO A 55 14.02 0.20 10.88
N ALA A 56 14.19 -0.61 9.83
CA ALA A 56 13.83 -2.02 9.87
C ALA A 56 14.74 -2.79 10.85
N PRO A 57 14.27 -3.91 11.45
CA PRO A 57 15.11 -4.74 12.32
C PRO A 57 16.35 -5.29 11.60
N PRO A 58 17.43 -5.62 12.32
CA PRO A 58 18.71 -6.00 11.71
C PRO A 58 18.67 -7.30 10.89
N PHE A 59 17.66 -8.14 11.07
CA PHE A 59 17.46 -9.34 10.27
C PHE A 59 16.76 -9.05 8.91
N VAL A 60 16.34 -7.82 8.69
CA VAL A 60 15.85 -7.34 7.37
C VAL A 60 17.00 -6.59 6.71
N PRO A 61 17.27 -6.78 5.41
CA PRO A 61 18.34 -6.05 4.73
C PRO A 61 18.24 -4.54 4.90
N ALA A 62 19.38 -3.86 5.01
CA ALA A 62 19.42 -2.41 5.19
C ALA A 62 18.76 -1.66 4.02
N GLY A 63 18.20 -0.50 4.30
CA GLY A 63 17.55 0.37 3.31
C GLY A 63 16.03 0.39 3.38
N ALA A 64 15.39 -0.60 4.00
CA ALA A 64 13.96 -0.56 4.24
C ALA A 64 13.60 0.22 5.51
N SER A 65 12.37 0.72 5.56
CA SER A 65 11.76 1.30 6.76
C SER A 65 10.54 0.47 7.17
N LEU A 66 10.35 0.27 8.47
CA LEU A 66 9.25 -0.52 9.03
C LEU A 66 8.41 0.32 9.97
N ALA A 67 7.11 0.14 9.93
CA ALA A 67 6.16 0.68 10.90
C ALA A 67 5.35 -0.46 11.53
N VAL A 68 5.20 -0.48 12.83
CA VAL A 68 4.26 -1.34 13.54
C VAL A 68 2.94 -0.59 13.69
N LEU A 69 1.87 -1.14 13.11
CA LEU A 69 0.52 -0.55 13.16
C LEU A 69 -0.31 -1.17 14.28
N GLU A 70 -0.07 -2.45 14.56
CA GLU A 70 -0.81 -3.21 15.55
C GLU A 70 0.08 -4.30 16.16
N GLY A 71 -0.14 -4.61 17.43
CA GLY A 71 0.52 -5.69 18.14
C GLY A 71 2.00 -5.51 18.36
N ASN A 72 2.67 -6.63 18.61
CA ASN A 72 4.13 -6.68 18.74
C ASN A 72 4.65 -7.87 17.92
N PRO A 73 5.26 -7.64 16.75
CA PRO A 73 5.76 -8.71 15.88
C PRO A 73 6.84 -9.59 16.53
N MET A 74 7.47 -9.11 17.61
CA MET A 74 8.52 -9.85 18.35
C MET A 74 7.98 -10.54 19.62
N ALA A 75 6.68 -10.40 19.94
CA ALA A 75 6.08 -11.09 21.09
C ALA A 75 6.09 -12.63 20.92
N ALA A 76 5.87 -13.36 22.01
CA ALA A 76 5.78 -14.82 21.94
C ALA A 76 4.55 -15.31 21.15
N THR A 77 3.46 -14.53 21.18
CA THR A 77 2.20 -14.80 20.49
C THR A 77 1.40 -13.52 20.33
N GLY A 78 0.26 -13.59 19.62
CA GLY A 78 -0.63 -12.48 19.34
C GLY A 78 -0.53 -12.03 17.89
N ASP A 79 -1.57 -11.35 17.42
CA ASP A 79 -1.59 -10.82 16.07
C ASP A 79 -0.69 -9.59 15.94
N TYR A 80 -0.16 -9.38 14.75
CA TYR A 80 0.56 -8.16 14.41
C TYR A 80 0.19 -7.69 13.01
N THR A 81 0.28 -6.37 12.81
CA THR A 81 0.22 -5.72 11.51
C THR A 81 1.37 -4.74 11.40
N ILE A 82 2.20 -4.90 10.36
CA ILE A 82 3.32 -4.02 10.06
C ILE A 82 3.22 -3.50 8.62
N ARG A 83 3.89 -2.38 8.34
CA ARG A 83 4.20 -1.94 6.98
C ARG A 83 5.69 -1.91 6.77
N LEU A 84 6.13 -2.43 5.64
CA LEU A 84 7.50 -2.36 5.16
C LEU A 84 7.52 -1.48 3.92
N LYS A 85 8.34 -0.42 3.96
CA LYS A 85 8.62 0.45 2.84
C LYS A 85 10.02 0.16 2.32
N MET A 86 10.12 -0.17 1.04
CA MET A 86 11.31 -0.63 0.35
C MET A 86 11.64 0.33 -0.80
N PRO A 87 12.87 0.80 -0.94
CA PRO A 87 13.29 1.56 -2.12
C PRO A 87 13.26 0.69 -3.38
N ASP A 88 13.36 1.34 -4.54
CA ASP A 88 13.47 0.62 -5.81
C ASP A 88 14.66 -0.34 -5.83
N GLY A 89 14.45 -1.53 -6.40
CA GLY A 89 15.47 -2.57 -6.50
C GLY A 89 15.83 -3.25 -5.17
N TYR A 90 15.16 -2.92 -4.07
CA TYR A 90 15.39 -3.57 -2.77
C TYR A 90 15.12 -5.07 -2.85
N LYS A 91 16.04 -5.89 -2.34
CA LYS A 91 15.98 -7.35 -2.41
C LYS A 91 16.03 -7.97 -1.03
N VAL A 92 15.24 -9.04 -0.84
CA VAL A 92 15.39 -9.97 0.29
C VAL A 92 15.70 -11.34 -0.31
N ALA A 93 16.82 -11.89 0.11
CA ALA A 93 17.32 -13.20 -0.33
C ALA A 93 16.34 -14.33 0.08
N PRO A 94 16.47 -15.53 -0.49
CA PRO A 94 15.63 -16.67 -0.16
C PRO A 94 15.55 -16.92 1.34
N HIS A 95 14.33 -16.92 1.85
CA HIS A 95 14.02 -17.10 3.27
C HIS A 95 12.65 -17.74 3.44
N TRP A 96 12.32 -18.09 4.68
CA TRP A 96 11.03 -18.64 5.06
C TRP A 96 10.64 -18.21 6.47
N HIS A 97 9.37 -18.34 6.78
CA HIS A 97 8.79 -18.04 8.08
C HIS A 97 8.18 -19.27 8.72
N PRO A 98 8.26 -19.44 10.08
CA PRO A 98 7.66 -20.58 10.77
C PRO A 98 6.12 -20.48 10.86
N LYS A 99 5.56 -19.31 10.57
CA LYS A 99 4.11 -19.05 10.55
C LYS A 99 3.72 -18.41 9.22
N ARG A 100 2.42 -18.48 8.89
CA ARG A 100 1.89 -17.85 7.68
C ARG A 100 2.15 -16.35 7.70
N GLU A 101 2.59 -15.84 6.58
CA GLU A 101 2.70 -14.42 6.28
C GLU A 101 1.62 -14.03 5.29
N ASN A 102 0.86 -12.98 5.58
CA ASN A 102 -0.14 -12.40 4.67
C ASN A 102 0.37 -11.04 4.21
N VAL A 103 0.46 -10.82 2.91
CA VAL A 103 1.06 -9.65 2.28
C VAL A 103 0.07 -8.96 1.39
N THR A 104 -0.17 -7.67 1.63
CA THR A 104 -0.92 -6.79 0.74
C THR A 104 0.00 -5.71 0.20
N VAL A 105 0.07 -5.57 -1.11
CA VAL A 105 0.82 -4.47 -1.75
C VAL A 105 -0.02 -3.20 -1.67
N ILE A 106 0.46 -2.20 -0.94
CA ILE A 106 -0.23 -0.91 -0.75
C ILE A 106 0.10 0.06 -1.90
N SER A 107 1.39 0.13 -2.29
CA SER A 107 1.86 0.96 -3.40
C SER A 107 3.09 0.33 -4.05
N GLY A 108 3.40 0.74 -5.27
CA GLY A 108 4.51 0.17 -6.05
C GLY A 108 4.19 -1.22 -6.60
N SER A 109 5.20 -2.06 -6.73
CA SER A 109 5.05 -3.44 -7.19
C SER A 109 6.06 -4.35 -6.48
N LEU A 110 5.57 -5.42 -5.86
CA LEU A 110 6.39 -6.44 -5.25
C LEU A 110 6.59 -7.59 -6.25
N LYS A 111 7.82 -7.93 -6.56
CA LYS A 111 8.16 -9.18 -7.25
C LYS A 111 8.44 -10.26 -6.22
N VAL A 112 7.84 -11.44 -6.41
CA VAL A 112 8.00 -12.60 -5.52
C VAL A 112 8.42 -13.79 -6.36
N GLY A 113 9.49 -14.45 -5.94
CA GLY A 113 9.94 -15.73 -6.48
C GLY A 113 9.94 -16.81 -5.40
N MET A 114 9.80 -18.07 -5.82
CA MET A 114 9.72 -19.23 -4.94
C MET A 114 10.97 -20.09 -5.06
N GLY A 115 11.41 -20.66 -3.94
CA GLY A 115 12.54 -21.60 -3.87
C GLY A 115 13.78 -21.04 -3.22
N ASP A 116 14.87 -21.79 -3.33
CA ASP A 116 16.10 -21.63 -2.54
C ASP A 116 17.15 -20.73 -3.20
N LYS A 117 16.94 -20.35 -4.44
CA LYS A 117 17.88 -19.52 -5.22
C LYS A 117 17.17 -18.30 -5.76
N PHE A 118 17.79 -17.14 -5.56
CA PHE A 118 17.30 -15.90 -6.15
C PHE A 118 17.43 -15.96 -7.68
N ASP A 119 16.28 -15.90 -8.35
CA ASP A 119 16.20 -15.92 -9.82
C ASP A 119 15.14 -14.90 -10.28
N GLU A 120 15.59 -13.76 -10.73
CA GLU A 120 14.70 -12.66 -11.12
C GLU A 120 13.79 -13.03 -12.29
N SER A 121 14.24 -13.93 -13.17
CA SER A 121 13.47 -14.39 -14.33
C SER A 121 12.24 -15.24 -13.96
N LYS A 122 12.21 -15.77 -12.73
CA LYS A 122 11.13 -16.60 -12.18
C LYS A 122 10.19 -15.86 -11.25
N MET A 123 10.42 -14.57 -11.05
CA MET A 123 9.58 -13.77 -10.17
C MET A 123 8.26 -13.40 -10.82
N MET A 124 7.18 -13.50 -10.05
CA MET A 124 5.87 -12.97 -10.41
C MET A 124 5.72 -11.56 -9.84
N SER A 125 5.13 -10.64 -10.59
CA SER A 125 4.91 -9.25 -10.19
C SER A 125 3.51 -9.07 -9.60
N PHE A 126 3.47 -8.43 -8.43
CA PHE A 126 2.25 -8.08 -7.69
C PHE A 126 2.17 -6.56 -7.58
N PRO A 127 1.39 -5.88 -8.43
CA PRO A 127 1.19 -4.43 -8.35
C PRO A 127 0.36 -4.04 -7.12
N ALA A 128 0.23 -2.73 -6.87
CA ALA A 128 -0.62 -2.21 -5.80
C ALA A 128 -2.01 -2.84 -5.81
N THR A 129 -2.59 -3.05 -4.62
CA THR A 129 -3.85 -3.76 -4.33
C THR A 129 -3.80 -5.29 -4.47
N SER A 130 -2.66 -5.87 -4.86
CA SER A 130 -2.48 -7.32 -4.85
C SER A 130 -2.40 -7.87 -3.43
N PHE A 131 -2.84 -9.11 -3.27
CA PHE A 131 -2.73 -9.87 -2.04
C PHE A 131 -2.11 -11.24 -2.31
N ALA A 132 -1.23 -11.67 -1.43
CA ALA A 132 -0.68 -13.03 -1.41
C ALA A 132 -0.54 -13.51 0.04
N TYR A 133 -0.50 -14.80 0.23
CA TYR A 133 -0.08 -15.39 1.50
C TYR A 133 0.97 -16.47 1.26
N LEU A 134 1.85 -16.62 2.22
CA LEU A 134 2.92 -17.61 2.23
C LEU A 134 2.68 -18.53 3.43
N ASP A 135 2.50 -19.81 3.16
CA ASP A 135 2.31 -20.78 4.22
C ASP A 135 3.61 -21.02 5.01
N PRO A 136 3.54 -21.55 6.23
CA PRO A 136 4.73 -21.87 7.01
C PRO A 136 5.75 -22.68 6.20
N SER A 137 7.02 -22.30 6.33
CA SER A 137 8.16 -22.96 5.68
C SER A 137 8.19 -22.88 4.15
N MET A 138 7.36 -22.03 3.51
CA MET A 138 7.50 -21.74 2.09
C MET A 138 8.72 -20.86 1.83
N HIS A 139 9.72 -21.41 1.12
CA HIS A 139 10.91 -20.67 0.73
C HIS A 139 10.58 -19.70 -0.40
N HIS A 140 10.86 -18.43 -0.17
CA HIS A 140 10.58 -17.36 -1.13
C HIS A 140 11.62 -16.25 -1.04
N TYR A 141 11.66 -15.40 -2.07
CA TYR A 141 12.49 -14.22 -2.15
C TYR A 141 11.74 -13.10 -2.81
N VAL A 142 12.08 -11.87 -2.49
CA VAL A 142 11.33 -10.70 -2.98
C VAL A 142 12.24 -9.62 -3.52
N MET A 143 11.68 -8.80 -4.43
CA MET A 143 12.31 -7.60 -4.93
C MET A 143 11.26 -6.49 -5.12
N ALA A 144 11.57 -5.29 -4.69
CA ALA A 144 10.77 -4.10 -4.98
C ALA A 144 11.03 -3.60 -6.41
N SER A 145 9.98 -3.24 -7.12
CA SER A 145 10.05 -2.57 -8.43
C SER A 145 9.40 -1.19 -8.30
N GLY A 146 10.22 -0.15 -8.31
CA GLY A 146 9.88 1.16 -7.78
C GLY A 146 9.84 1.17 -6.24
N GLU A 147 9.68 2.36 -5.63
CA GLU A 147 9.40 2.42 -4.19
C GLU A 147 8.12 1.64 -3.89
N THR A 148 8.21 0.62 -3.05
CA THR A 148 7.12 -0.31 -2.78
C THR A 148 6.80 -0.33 -1.29
N VAL A 149 5.51 -0.23 -0.97
CA VAL A 149 4.99 -0.40 0.39
C VAL A 149 4.13 -1.63 0.44
N VAL A 150 4.45 -2.54 1.35
CA VAL A 150 3.61 -3.71 1.65
C VAL A 150 3.09 -3.63 3.08
N GLN A 151 1.88 -4.12 3.30
CA GLN A 151 1.34 -4.38 4.63
C GLN A 151 1.39 -5.89 4.87
N ILE A 152 2.00 -6.27 5.97
CA ILE A 152 2.16 -7.66 6.38
C ILE A 152 1.39 -7.84 7.68
N HIS A 153 0.60 -8.90 7.77
CA HIS A 153 -0.04 -9.30 9.00
C HIS A 153 0.09 -10.80 9.24
N GLY A 154 0.14 -11.19 10.48
CA GLY A 154 0.32 -12.58 10.87
C GLY A 154 0.26 -12.74 12.40
N VAL A 155 0.70 -13.91 12.86
CA VAL A 155 0.80 -14.25 14.27
C VAL A 155 2.27 -14.22 14.71
N ALA A 156 2.55 -13.48 15.78
CA ALA A 156 3.89 -13.37 16.35
C ALA A 156 4.41 -14.72 16.91
N PRO A 157 5.72 -14.91 17.00
CA PRO A 157 6.78 -14.02 16.58
C PRO A 157 7.01 -14.04 15.06
N VAL A 158 7.31 -12.88 14.49
CA VAL A 158 7.89 -12.85 13.14
C VAL A 158 9.32 -13.34 13.20
N LYS A 159 9.64 -14.33 12.36
CA LYS A 159 10.99 -14.88 12.23
C LYS A 159 11.39 -14.96 10.78
N PHE A 160 12.60 -14.51 10.46
CA PHE A 160 13.25 -14.73 9.18
C PHE A 160 14.25 -15.87 9.32
N ASN A 161 14.12 -16.89 8.48
CA ASN A 161 15.09 -17.96 8.39
C ASN A 161 15.64 -17.95 6.96
N TYR A 162 16.84 -17.39 6.80
CA TYR A 162 17.48 -17.37 5.49
C TYR A 162 17.91 -18.77 5.08
N VAL A 163 17.69 -19.12 3.81
CA VAL A 163 18.08 -20.42 3.25
C VAL A 163 19.60 -20.57 3.28
N ASP A 164 20.32 -19.55 2.80
CA ASP A 164 21.75 -19.44 3.04
C ASP A 164 22.00 -18.57 4.29
N PRO A 165 22.61 -19.11 5.35
CA PRO A 165 22.92 -18.35 6.56
C PRO A 165 23.82 -17.12 6.33
N ASN A 166 24.56 -17.06 5.22
CA ASN A 166 25.38 -15.90 4.86
C ASN A 166 24.55 -14.72 4.33
N ASP A 167 23.30 -14.96 3.95
CA ASP A 167 22.39 -13.91 3.52
C ASP A 167 21.75 -13.16 4.69
N ASP A 168 21.85 -13.69 5.91
CA ASP A 168 21.33 -13.07 7.12
C ASP A 168 22.12 -11.78 7.45
N PRO A 169 21.51 -10.60 7.26
CA PRO A 169 22.22 -9.34 7.47
C PRO A 169 22.59 -9.11 8.93
N SER A 170 21.91 -9.73 9.90
CA SER A 170 22.21 -9.61 11.32
C SER A 170 23.54 -10.27 11.70
N LYS A 171 24.07 -11.15 10.86
CA LYS A 171 25.35 -11.84 11.06
C LYS A 171 26.53 -11.14 10.39
N LYS A 172 26.26 -10.16 9.51
CA LYS A 172 27.32 -9.39 8.84
C LYS A 172 27.86 -8.38 9.86
N LYS A 173 29.16 -8.49 10.19
CA LYS A 173 29.83 -7.46 10.98
C LYS A 173 29.80 -6.14 10.22
N PRO A 174 29.60 -5.00 10.93
CA PRO A 174 29.71 -3.66 10.35
C PRO A 174 31.10 -3.40 9.79
#